data_ad663c7fc0adf88db5851c8a9fba364f
#
_entry.id   ad663c7fc0adf88db5851c8a9fba364f
#
_cell.length_a   1.000
_cell.length_b   1.000
_cell.length_c   1.000
_cell.angle_alpha   90.00
_cell.angle_beta   90.00
_cell.angle_gamma   90.00
#
_symmetry.space_group_name_H-M   'P 1'
#
loop_
_entity.id
_entity.type
_entity.pdbx_description
1 polymer ?
#
loop_
_entity_poly.entity_id
_entity_poly.type
_entity_poly.pdbx_seq_one_letter_code
_entity_poly.pdbx_strand_id
1 'polypeptide(L)'
;MKGPMRAWNRAKLLWGYLARRTKLAALPVEYIVETTAKCNLYCPMCPRETHKQPKQDMSGEVFERVVREAGETAEHMMLIGLGEPFMDPAIFERIEFCHRHSISTLLSTNGTFLDERVAQRVLASPLEQITLSFDGASKESFEFYRKGAKFEKVRDNFVRFAEMKHACGSGLQVVVQMVRMERNAGEVADFVAFWRGVAGVDQVRIKEDETNVMHPDARHTADDWKHPCHYLWRGPMYVKQNGDVYPCCQSYMLDGAPLGNIAEEALESIWNSGEMQRMRQAHASGRAGEIDICARCCTTIPHPALVAGSLLFHGKTVRRLLPAIERFIYFTKLPGKLLRPPAAVAVRQDLVQIHSEGQEKAGRAPGK
;
A
#
# COMPACT_ATOMS: atom_id res chain seq x y z
N MET A 1 -21.16 0.39 -17.33
CA MET A 1 -22.22 0.83 -16.43
C MET A 1 -21.80 1.07 -14.97
N LYS A 2 -20.65 0.59 -14.49
CA LYS A 2 -20.21 0.79 -13.07
C LYS A 2 -19.72 2.21 -12.72
N GLY A 3 -19.36 3.04 -13.70
CA GLY A 3 -18.82 4.39 -13.47
C GLY A 3 -19.68 5.33 -12.63
N PRO A 4 -20.95 5.53 -12.97
CA PRO A 4 -21.84 6.40 -12.19
C PRO A 4 -22.10 5.92 -10.77
N MET A 5 -22.21 4.59 -10.57
CA MET A 5 -22.44 3.98 -9.26
C MET A 5 -21.23 4.14 -8.35
N ARG A 6 -20.01 3.94 -8.87
CA ARG A 6 -18.78 4.18 -8.14
C ARG A 6 -18.59 5.66 -7.79
N ALA A 7 -18.90 6.56 -8.73
CA ALA A 7 -18.87 8.00 -8.45
C ALA A 7 -19.83 8.38 -7.32
N TRP A 8 -21.04 7.82 -7.33
CA TRP A 8 -22.03 8.03 -6.28
C TRP A 8 -21.59 7.45 -4.93
N ASN A 9 -20.97 6.26 -4.95
CA ASN A 9 -20.39 5.65 -3.74
C ASN A 9 -19.28 6.55 -3.14
N ARG A 10 -18.36 7.07 -3.99
CA ARG A 10 -17.34 8.03 -3.53
C ARG A 10 -17.95 9.31 -2.94
N ALA A 11 -18.99 9.85 -3.54
CA ALA A 11 -19.69 11.03 -3.02
C ALA A 11 -20.28 10.77 -1.63
N LYS A 12 -20.89 9.58 -1.43
CA LYS A 12 -21.39 9.17 -0.11
C LYS A 12 -20.28 9.01 0.91
N LEU A 13 -19.13 8.40 0.53
CA LEU A 13 -17.97 8.27 1.42
C LEU A 13 -17.39 9.63 1.79
N LEU A 14 -17.26 10.53 0.81
CA LEU A 14 -16.81 11.90 1.05
C LEU A 14 -17.72 12.64 2.03
N TRP A 15 -19.03 12.57 1.79
CA TRP A 15 -20.00 13.14 2.72
C TRP A 15 -19.89 12.52 4.12
N GLY A 16 -19.80 11.19 4.18
CA GLY A 16 -19.64 10.47 5.44
C GLY A 16 -18.39 10.90 6.22
N TYR A 17 -17.27 11.09 5.51
CA TYR A 17 -16.01 11.55 6.10
C TYR A 17 -16.10 13.00 6.61
N LEU A 18 -16.58 13.93 5.76
CA LEU A 18 -16.69 15.35 6.11
C LEU A 18 -17.73 15.60 7.22
N ALA A 19 -18.85 14.89 7.18
CA ALA A 19 -19.92 14.96 8.19
C ALA A 19 -19.65 14.07 9.42
N ARG A 20 -18.50 13.38 9.46
CA ARG A 20 -18.08 12.51 10.57
C ARG A 20 -19.12 11.45 10.95
N ARG A 21 -19.79 10.87 9.92
CA ARG A 21 -20.82 9.85 10.12
C ARG A 21 -20.22 8.56 10.63
N THR A 22 -20.84 7.94 11.62
CA THR A 22 -20.39 6.65 12.17
C THR A 22 -20.94 5.47 11.38
N LYS A 23 -22.17 5.54 10.87
CA LYS A 23 -22.76 4.57 9.96
C LYS A 23 -22.75 5.13 8.53
N LEU A 24 -22.29 4.32 7.57
CA LEU A 24 -22.11 4.74 6.18
C LEU A 24 -23.03 3.94 5.25
N ALA A 25 -23.73 4.64 4.35
CA ALA A 25 -24.52 4.05 3.28
C ALA A 25 -23.66 3.83 2.02
N ALA A 26 -22.39 3.53 2.18
CA ALA A 26 -21.41 3.34 1.13
C ALA A 26 -20.33 2.36 1.59
N LEU A 27 -19.77 1.57 0.67
CA LEU A 27 -18.68 0.64 0.94
C LEU A 27 -17.33 1.22 0.54
N PRO A 28 -16.21 0.72 1.08
CA PRO A 28 -14.87 1.14 0.70
C PRO A 28 -14.63 1.07 -0.79
N VAL A 29 -13.78 1.97 -1.28
CA VAL A 29 -13.34 1.95 -2.69
C VAL A 29 -12.10 1.09 -2.90
N GLU A 30 -11.41 0.74 -1.80
CA GLU A 30 -10.16 -0.02 -1.81
C GLU A 30 -10.17 -1.12 -0.76
N TYR A 31 -9.54 -2.23 -1.11
CA TYR A 31 -9.37 -3.39 -0.25
C TYR A 31 -7.94 -3.92 -0.35
N ILE A 32 -7.39 -4.33 0.78
CA ILE A 32 -6.20 -5.20 0.82
C ILE A 32 -6.72 -6.62 1.03
N VAL A 33 -6.37 -7.54 0.14
CA VAL A 33 -6.79 -8.94 0.22
C VAL A 33 -5.56 -9.80 0.28
N GLU A 34 -5.32 -10.40 1.45
CA GLU A 34 -4.21 -11.34 1.66
C GLU A 34 -4.57 -12.69 1.06
N THR A 35 -4.17 -12.93 -0.18
CA THR A 35 -4.50 -14.18 -0.89
C THR A 35 -3.69 -15.38 -0.38
N THR A 36 -2.55 -15.12 0.26
CA THR A 36 -1.71 -16.14 0.90
C THR A 36 -0.95 -15.56 2.10
N ALA A 37 -0.79 -16.36 3.16
CA ALA A 37 0.10 -16.07 4.29
C ALA A 37 1.47 -16.76 4.14
N LYS A 38 1.70 -17.48 3.03
CA LYS A 38 2.98 -18.13 2.74
C LYS A 38 3.98 -17.11 2.21
N CYS A 39 5.19 -17.13 2.72
CA CYS A 39 6.31 -16.34 2.20
C CYS A 39 7.60 -17.15 2.39
N ASN A 40 8.50 -17.04 1.44
CA ASN A 40 9.79 -17.73 1.46
C ASN A 40 10.91 -16.92 2.12
N LEU A 41 10.63 -15.68 2.57
CA LEU A 41 11.58 -14.80 3.25
C LEU A 41 11.27 -14.66 4.74
N TYR A 42 12.28 -14.20 5.50
CA TYR A 42 12.25 -14.01 6.97
C TYR A 42 12.70 -12.60 7.33
N CYS A 43 12.04 -11.59 6.72
CA CYS A 43 12.39 -10.19 6.86
C CYS A 43 12.22 -9.70 8.30
N PRO A 44 13.25 -9.14 8.97
CA PRO A 44 13.19 -8.74 10.37
C PRO A 44 12.16 -7.63 10.65
N MET A 45 11.84 -6.78 9.65
CA MET A 45 10.83 -5.74 9.77
C MET A 45 9.41 -6.24 9.49
N CYS A 46 9.23 -7.50 9.08
CA CYS A 46 7.91 -8.04 8.75
C CYS A 46 7.23 -8.61 9.98
N PRO A 47 6.00 -8.18 10.33
CA PRO A 47 5.29 -8.70 11.50
C PRO A 47 4.85 -10.17 11.35
N ARG A 48 4.99 -10.78 10.17
CA ARG A 48 4.61 -12.17 9.92
C ARG A 48 5.25 -13.17 10.87
N GLU A 49 6.49 -12.91 11.30
CA GLU A 49 7.22 -13.84 12.19
C GLU A 49 6.74 -13.74 13.66
N THR A 50 6.15 -12.61 14.04
CA THR A 50 5.54 -12.41 15.37
C THR A 50 4.09 -12.88 15.41
N HIS A 51 3.38 -12.86 14.28
CA HIS A 51 2.01 -13.35 14.17
C HIS A 51 1.95 -14.87 14.03
N LYS A 52 1.45 -15.55 15.05
CA LYS A 52 1.20 -17.00 15.04
C LYS A 52 -0.08 -17.33 14.28
N GLN A 53 0.00 -17.40 12.96
CA GLN A 53 -1.15 -17.74 12.13
C GLN A 53 -0.82 -18.87 11.14
N PRO A 54 -1.83 -19.63 10.69
CA PRO A 54 -1.64 -20.66 9.67
C PRO A 54 -1.06 -20.06 8.38
N LYS A 55 0.01 -20.67 7.87
CA LYS A 55 0.60 -20.32 6.57
C LYS A 55 -0.20 -21.01 5.47
N GLN A 56 -1.33 -20.45 5.10
CA GLN A 56 -2.26 -21.02 4.12
C GLN A 56 -2.65 -20.00 3.05
N ASP A 57 -3.23 -20.51 1.97
CA ASP A 57 -3.83 -19.69 0.92
C ASP A 57 -5.31 -19.43 1.25
N MET A 58 -5.82 -18.30 0.75
CA MET A 58 -7.25 -18.01 0.77
C MET A 58 -7.99 -18.98 -0.15
N SER A 59 -9.10 -19.51 0.30
CA SER A 59 -9.95 -20.35 -0.57
C SER A 59 -10.53 -19.54 -1.73
N GLY A 60 -10.84 -20.23 -2.85
CA GLY A 60 -11.49 -19.59 -3.99
C GLY A 60 -12.85 -19.01 -3.62
N GLU A 61 -13.62 -19.70 -2.80
CA GLU A 61 -14.94 -19.27 -2.35
C GLU A 61 -14.91 -17.96 -1.55
N VAL A 62 -13.99 -17.87 -0.58
CA VAL A 62 -13.81 -16.62 0.21
C VAL A 62 -13.38 -15.47 -0.69
N PHE A 63 -12.41 -15.71 -1.59
CA PHE A 63 -11.94 -14.68 -2.52
C PHE A 63 -13.07 -14.17 -3.44
N GLU A 64 -13.81 -15.09 -4.07
CA GLU A 64 -14.91 -14.73 -4.95
C GLU A 64 -16.02 -13.96 -4.21
N ARG A 65 -16.31 -14.35 -2.98
CA ARG A 65 -17.28 -13.63 -2.15
C ARG A 65 -16.85 -12.20 -1.88
N VAL A 66 -15.58 -11.97 -1.48
CA VAL A 66 -15.02 -10.61 -1.32
C VAL A 66 -15.19 -9.78 -2.59
N VAL A 67 -14.81 -10.34 -3.74
CA VAL A 67 -14.88 -9.63 -5.03
C VAL A 67 -16.31 -9.35 -5.44
N ARG A 68 -17.25 -10.27 -5.23
CA ARG A 68 -18.66 -10.10 -5.59
C ARG A 68 -19.34 -9.05 -4.72
N GLU A 69 -19.15 -9.10 -3.40
CA GLU A 69 -19.78 -8.15 -2.48
C GLU A 69 -19.20 -6.74 -2.60
N ALA A 70 -17.89 -6.60 -2.86
CA ALA A 70 -17.24 -5.32 -3.10
C ALA A 70 -17.38 -4.82 -4.55
N GLY A 71 -17.72 -5.68 -5.50
CA GLY A 71 -17.51 -5.49 -6.94
C GLY A 71 -18.21 -4.31 -7.60
N GLU A 72 -19.27 -3.78 -6.99
CA GLU A 72 -19.95 -2.58 -7.49
C GLU A 72 -19.29 -1.28 -7.04
N THR A 73 -18.64 -1.28 -5.87
CA THR A 73 -18.07 -0.10 -5.22
C THR A 73 -16.56 -0.07 -5.26
N ALA A 74 -15.92 -1.24 -5.18
CA ALA A 74 -14.46 -1.35 -5.23
C ALA A 74 -13.89 -0.87 -6.56
N GLU A 75 -12.88 -0.03 -6.49
CA GLU A 75 -12.10 0.44 -7.64
C GLU A 75 -10.77 -0.31 -7.71
N HIS A 76 -10.20 -0.63 -6.54
CA HIS A 76 -8.89 -1.26 -6.42
C HIS A 76 -8.90 -2.39 -5.40
N MET A 77 -8.23 -3.48 -5.74
CA MET A 77 -7.83 -4.53 -4.81
C MET A 77 -6.32 -4.70 -4.85
N MET A 78 -5.71 -4.52 -3.71
CA MET A 78 -4.31 -4.83 -3.48
C MET A 78 -4.24 -6.28 -3.02
N LEU A 79 -3.80 -7.19 -3.91
CA LEU A 79 -3.62 -8.60 -3.61
C LEU A 79 -2.26 -8.78 -2.93
N ILE A 80 -2.16 -8.26 -1.72
CA ILE A 80 -0.96 -8.23 -0.88
C ILE A 80 -1.34 -8.53 0.57
N GLY A 81 -0.36 -8.95 1.35
CA GLY A 81 -0.47 -9.18 2.77
C GLY A 81 0.91 -9.41 3.36
N LEU A 82 1.02 -10.29 4.33
CA LEU A 82 2.30 -10.73 4.88
C LEU A 82 2.93 -11.88 4.08
N GLY A 83 2.21 -12.46 3.12
CA GLY A 83 2.70 -13.49 2.21
C GLY A 83 3.39 -12.93 0.96
N GLU A 84 4.00 -13.83 0.19
CA GLU A 84 4.51 -13.55 -1.16
C GLU A 84 3.45 -13.97 -2.18
N PRO A 85 2.89 -13.03 -2.99
CA PRO A 85 1.76 -13.33 -3.88
C PRO A 85 2.02 -14.46 -4.86
N PHE A 86 3.25 -14.61 -5.36
CA PHE A 86 3.60 -15.68 -6.30
C PHE A 86 3.73 -17.07 -5.66
N MET A 87 3.54 -17.18 -4.33
CA MET A 87 3.34 -18.46 -3.65
C MET A 87 1.87 -18.88 -3.60
N ASP A 88 0.93 -18.00 -3.97
CA ASP A 88 -0.46 -18.38 -4.21
C ASP A 88 -0.61 -18.97 -5.61
N PRO A 89 -0.92 -20.26 -5.75
CA PRO A 89 -1.04 -20.90 -7.06
C PRO A 89 -2.15 -20.31 -7.93
N ALA A 90 -3.17 -19.67 -7.31
CA ALA A 90 -4.32 -19.07 -7.98
C ALA A 90 -4.17 -17.57 -8.23
N ILE A 91 -2.99 -16.96 -8.03
CA ILE A 91 -2.84 -15.50 -8.10
C ILE A 91 -3.28 -14.91 -9.43
N PHE A 92 -2.95 -15.55 -10.55
CA PHE A 92 -3.32 -15.05 -11.88
C PHE A 92 -4.82 -15.19 -12.16
N GLU A 93 -5.44 -16.29 -11.73
CA GLU A 93 -6.87 -16.51 -11.80
C GLU A 93 -7.64 -15.46 -10.96
N ARG A 94 -7.08 -15.07 -9.82
CA ARG A 94 -7.63 -13.99 -8.96
C ARG A 94 -7.53 -12.62 -9.62
N ILE A 95 -6.42 -12.31 -10.28
CA ILE A 95 -6.25 -11.07 -11.05
C ILE A 95 -7.30 -11.01 -12.17
N GLU A 96 -7.46 -12.10 -12.93
CA GLU A 96 -8.47 -12.20 -13.99
C GLU A 96 -9.89 -12.06 -13.44
N PHE A 97 -10.17 -12.68 -12.28
CA PHE A 97 -11.48 -12.58 -11.65
C PHE A 97 -11.82 -11.15 -11.25
N CYS A 98 -10.88 -10.42 -10.63
CA CYS A 98 -11.03 -8.99 -10.35
C CYS A 98 -11.27 -8.18 -11.62
N HIS A 99 -10.50 -8.43 -12.67
CA HIS A 99 -10.63 -7.72 -13.95
C HIS A 99 -12.02 -7.90 -14.56
N ARG A 100 -12.57 -9.13 -14.56
CA ARG A 100 -13.95 -9.39 -15.02
C ARG A 100 -15.00 -8.60 -14.22
N HIS A 101 -14.71 -8.27 -12.97
CA HIS A 101 -15.55 -7.40 -12.13
C HIS A 101 -15.20 -5.92 -12.27
N SER A 102 -14.33 -5.55 -13.23
CA SER A 102 -13.85 -4.20 -13.48
C SER A 102 -13.13 -3.57 -12.26
N ILE A 103 -12.47 -4.40 -11.46
CA ILE A 103 -11.65 -3.98 -10.33
C ILE A 103 -10.18 -4.01 -10.75
N SER A 104 -9.49 -2.90 -10.54
CA SER A 104 -8.05 -2.80 -10.76
C SER A 104 -7.28 -3.58 -9.70
N THR A 105 -6.27 -4.35 -10.11
CA THR A 105 -5.44 -5.11 -9.18
C THR A 105 -4.04 -4.55 -9.06
N LEU A 106 -3.50 -4.60 -7.85
CA LEU A 106 -2.14 -4.24 -7.52
C LEU A 106 -1.48 -5.39 -6.77
N LEU A 107 -0.21 -5.69 -7.09
CA LEU A 107 0.61 -6.64 -6.37
C LEU A 107 1.84 -5.96 -5.75
N SER A 108 2.39 -6.58 -4.71
CA SER A 108 3.74 -6.30 -4.24
C SER A 108 4.49 -7.62 -4.07
N THR A 109 5.68 -7.73 -4.63
CA THR A 109 6.48 -8.96 -4.61
C THR A 109 7.90 -8.71 -4.10
N ASN A 110 8.47 -9.73 -3.46
CA ASN A 110 9.87 -9.76 -3.07
C ASN A 110 10.81 -10.15 -4.23
N GLY A 111 10.26 -10.51 -5.40
CA GLY A 111 10.98 -10.79 -6.64
C GLY A 111 11.73 -12.11 -6.72
N THR A 112 11.72 -12.93 -5.68
CA THR A 112 12.45 -14.20 -5.69
C THR A 112 11.90 -15.22 -6.68
N PHE A 113 10.59 -15.11 -6.99
CA PHE A 113 9.87 -15.94 -7.95
C PHE A 113 9.67 -15.27 -9.32
N LEU A 114 10.15 -14.03 -9.50
CA LEU A 114 9.98 -13.27 -10.74
C LEU A 114 11.01 -13.70 -11.80
N ASP A 115 11.01 -14.98 -12.13
CA ASP A 115 11.76 -15.52 -13.26
C ASP A 115 11.11 -15.11 -14.61
N GLU A 116 11.72 -15.50 -15.71
CA GLU A 116 11.21 -15.13 -17.04
C GLU A 116 9.78 -15.65 -17.29
N ARG A 117 9.47 -16.88 -16.85
CA ARG A 117 8.15 -17.47 -17.01
C ARG A 117 7.07 -16.72 -16.23
N VAL A 118 7.35 -16.35 -14.98
CA VAL A 118 6.44 -15.56 -14.15
C VAL A 118 6.33 -14.14 -14.70
N ALA A 119 7.44 -13.55 -15.16
CA ALA A 119 7.46 -12.24 -15.79
C ALA A 119 6.55 -12.18 -17.03
N GLN A 120 6.63 -13.17 -17.92
CA GLN A 120 5.74 -13.28 -19.09
C GLN A 120 4.26 -13.39 -18.68
N ARG A 121 3.93 -14.21 -17.68
CA ARG A 121 2.56 -14.32 -17.16
C ARG A 121 2.05 -13.00 -16.58
N VAL A 122 2.88 -12.28 -15.83
CA VAL A 122 2.53 -10.95 -15.29
C VAL A 122 2.24 -9.97 -16.43
N LEU A 123 3.10 -9.90 -17.44
CA LEU A 123 2.94 -8.99 -18.57
C LEU A 123 1.73 -9.33 -19.46
N ALA A 124 1.33 -10.61 -19.53
CA ALA A 124 0.14 -11.06 -20.24
C ALA A 124 -1.16 -10.89 -19.42
N SER A 125 -1.07 -10.67 -18.12
CA SER A 125 -2.23 -10.53 -17.23
C SER A 125 -2.80 -9.10 -17.24
N PRO A 126 -4.07 -8.91 -16.83
CA PRO A 126 -4.66 -7.58 -16.68
C PRO A 126 -4.25 -6.86 -15.37
N LEU A 127 -3.12 -7.22 -14.78
CA LEU A 127 -2.56 -6.53 -13.63
C LEU A 127 -2.26 -5.06 -13.98
N GLU A 128 -2.70 -4.11 -13.16
CA GLU A 128 -2.47 -2.69 -13.45
C GLU A 128 -1.21 -2.13 -12.81
N GLN A 129 -0.78 -2.66 -11.66
CA GLN A 129 0.45 -2.22 -10.99
C GLN A 129 1.14 -3.36 -10.26
N ILE A 130 2.45 -3.39 -10.36
CA ILE A 130 3.31 -4.23 -9.53
C ILE A 130 4.32 -3.37 -8.78
N THR A 131 4.42 -3.61 -7.47
CA THR A 131 5.46 -3.02 -6.63
C THR A 131 6.55 -4.06 -6.40
N LEU A 132 7.75 -3.72 -6.82
CA LEU A 132 8.96 -4.52 -6.64
C LEU A 132 9.65 -4.05 -5.36
N SER A 133 9.58 -4.87 -4.31
CA SER A 133 10.10 -4.51 -2.98
C SER A 133 11.59 -4.82 -2.87
N PHE A 134 12.43 -3.78 -2.80
CA PHE A 134 13.90 -3.90 -2.83
C PHE A 134 14.55 -2.99 -1.78
N ASP A 135 14.85 -3.51 -0.58
CA ASP A 135 15.18 -2.71 0.60
C ASP A 135 16.68 -2.54 0.85
N GLY A 136 17.43 -2.15 -0.18
CA GLY A 136 18.85 -1.80 -0.08
C GLY A 136 19.46 -1.50 -1.44
N ALA A 137 20.49 -0.66 -1.49
CA ALA A 137 21.30 -0.45 -2.69
C ALA A 137 22.60 -1.29 -2.63
N SER A 138 22.99 -1.75 -1.45
CA SER A 138 24.09 -2.69 -1.24
C SER A 138 23.57 -4.10 -0.95
N LYS A 139 24.45 -5.09 -1.16
CA LYS A 139 24.18 -6.48 -0.80
C LYS A 139 23.96 -6.66 0.70
N GLU A 140 24.75 -5.97 1.50
CA GLU A 140 24.74 -6.05 2.96
C GLU A 140 23.40 -5.61 3.52
N SER A 141 22.89 -4.46 3.11
CA SER A 141 21.61 -3.91 3.59
C SER A 141 20.44 -4.72 3.05
N PHE A 142 20.47 -5.07 1.77
CA PHE A 142 19.40 -5.84 1.14
C PHE A 142 19.24 -7.23 1.76
N GLU A 143 20.34 -8.04 1.84
CA GLU A 143 20.28 -9.40 2.39
C GLU A 143 20.00 -9.41 3.90
N PHE A 144 20.32 -8.33 4.62
CA PHE A 144 19.90 -8.15 6.00
C PHE A 144 18.38 -7.98 6.13
N TYR A 145 17.78 -7.03 5.37
CA TYR A 145 16.35 -6.76 5.46
C TYR A 145 15.50 -7.78 4.71
N ARG A 146 15.99 -8.36 3.64
CA ARG A 146 15.30 -9.39 2.84
C ARG A 146 15.91 -10.76 3.11
N LYS A 147 15.99 -11.14 4.39
CA LYS A 147 16.63 -12.38 4.84
C LYS A 147 16.07 -13.61 4.12
N GLY A 148 16.93 -14.32 3.42
CA GLY A 148 16.58 -15.47 2.57
C GLY A 148 16.60 -15.16 1.07
N ALA A 149 16.61 -13.87 0.67
CA ALA A 149 16.83 -13.46 -0.71
C ALA A 149 18.33 -13.32 -1.03
N LYS A 150 18.65 -13.32 -2.33
CA LYS A 150 20.00 -13.03 -2.85
C LYS A 150 19.93 -11.74 -3.66
N PHE A 151 20.75 -10.76 -3.28
CA PHE A 151 20.77 -9.42 -3.85
C PHE A 151 20.85 -9.43 -5.38
N GLU A 152 21.88 -10.06 -5.92
CA GLU A 152 22.14 -10.09 -7.36
C GLU A 152 20.97 -10.75 -8.11
N LYS A 153 20.46 -11.89 -7.60
CA LYS A 153 19.36 -12.63 -8.24
C LYS A 153 18.09 -11.78 -8.31
N VAL A 154 17.71 -11.12 -7.21
CA VAL A 154 16.47 -10.32 -7.17
C VAL A 154 16.64 -9.04 -7.99
N ARG A 155 17.78 -8.36 -7.92
CA ARG A 155 18.11 -7.21 -8.76
C ARG A 155 17.96 -7.57 -10.24
N ASP A 156 18.61 -8.66 -10.66
CA ASP A 156 18.65 -9.08 -12.07
C ASP A 156 17.25 -9.53 -12.57
N ASN A 157 16.45 -10.16 -11.69
CA ASN A 157 15.06 -10.46 -11.97
C ASN A 157 14.24 -9.18 -12.22
N PHE A 158 14.42 -8.16 -11.38
CA PHE A 158 13.68 -6.89 -11.49
C PHE A 158 14.10 -6.08 -12.70
N VAL A 159 15.40 -6.00 -12.99
CA VAL A 159 15.93 -5.33 -14.18
C VAL A 159 15.37 -6.00 -15.43
N ARG A 160 15.54 -7.31 -15.57
CA ARG A 160 15.02 -8.09 -16.70
C ARG A 160 13.50 -7.89 -16.88
N PHE A 161 12.73 -7.98 -15.81
CA PHE A 161 11.28 -7.77 -15.86
C PHE A 161 10.90 -6.37 -16.39
N ALA A 162 11.56 -5.33 -15.88
CA ALA A 162 11.32 -3.96 -16.32
C ALA A 162 11.69 -3.78 -17.80
N GLU A 163 12.82 -4.32 -18.24
CA GLU A 163 13.26 -4.30 -19.65
C GLU A 163 12.28 -5.06 -20.55
N MET A 164 11.79 -6.24 -20.14
CA MET A 164 10.76 -6.99 -20.87
C MET A 164 9.46 -6.17 -21.00
N LYS A 165 9.03 -5.52 -19.92
CA LYS A 165 7.87 -4.61 -19.93
C LYS A 165 8.07 -3.45 -20.90
N HIS A 166 9.25 -2.84 -20.90
CA HIS A 166 9.59 -1.75 -21.81
C HIS A 166 9.58 -2.23 -23.29
N ALA A 167 10.22 -3.36 -23.55
CA ALA A 167 10.33 -3.91 -24.91
C ALA A 167 8.97 -4.29 -25.52
N CYS A 168 8.03 -4.80 -24.72
CA CYS A 168 6.69 -5.15 -25.22
C CYS A 168 5.68 -3.99 -25.16
N GLY A 169 6.06 -2.81 -24.70
CA GLY A 169 5.17 -1.64 -24.61
C GLY A 169 3.99 -1.82 -23.64
N SER A 170 4.13 -2.67 -22.62
CA SER A 170 3.05 -2.94 -21.66
C SER A 170 2.68 -1.69 -20.87
N GLY A 171 1.37 -1.48 -20.69
CA GLY A 171 0.81 -0.42 -19.84
C GLY A 171 0.83 -0.71 -18.33
N LEU A 172 1.39 -1.85 -17.90
CA LEU A 172 1.58 -2.20 -16.50
C LEU A 172 2.45 -1.15 -15.81
N GLN A 173 2.02 -0.64 -14.66
CA GLN A 173 2.83 0.25 -13.84
C GLN A 173 3.82 -0.56 -12.99
N VAL A 174 5.11 -0.28 -13.16
CA VAL A 174 6.20 -0.88 -12.37
C VAL A 174 6.74 0.15 -11.38
N VAL A 175 6.54 -0.14 -10.10
CA VAL A 175 7.05 0.68 -8.98
C VAL A 175 8.15 -0.09 -8.27
N VAL A 176 9.35 0.45 -8.20
CA VAL A 176 10.39 -0.10 -7.32
C VAL A 176 10.37 0.64 -6.00
N GLN A 177 10.23 -0.10 -4.90
CA GLN A 177 10.05 0.47 -3.56
C GLN A 177 11.13 0.02 -2.59
N MET A 178 11.70 0.97 -1.86
CA MET A 178 12.52 0.74 -0.67
C MET A 178 11.74 1.23 0.55
N VAL A 179 11.69 0.43 1.61
CA VAL A 179 11.37 0.90 2.95
C VAL A 179 12.67 1.42 3.57
N ARG A 180 12.70 2.71 3.91
CA ARG A 180 13.86 3.34 4.55
C ARG A 180 13.91 2.93 6.00
N MET A 181 15.01 2.35 6.39
CA MET A 181 15.31 1.86 7.73
C MET A 181 16.76 2.22 8.08
N GLU A 182 17.17 2.03 9.32
CA GLU A 182 18.47 2.46 9.84
C GLU A 182 19.66 2.11 8.93
N ARG A 183 19.78 0.81 8.50
CA ARG A 183 20.95 0.34 7.73
C ARG A 183 20.99 0.79 6.29
N ASN A 184 19.83 1.13 5.69
CA ASN A 184 19.75 1.55 4.29
C ASN A 184 19.46 3.03 4.12
N ALA A 185 19.32 3.80 5.21
CA ALA A 185 18.99 5.23 5.15
C ALA A 185 20.02 6.03 4.33
N GLY A 186 21.30 5.71 4.44
CA GLY A 186 22.38 6.33 3.67
C GLY A 186 22.43 5.93 2.19
N GLU A 187 21.71 4.89 1.78
CA GLU A 187 21.74 4.33 0.43
C GLU A 187 20.64 4.87 -0.50
N VAL A 188 19.76 5.75 0.01
CA VAL A 188 18.58 6.24 -0.72
C VAL A 188 18.94 6.90 -2.04
N ALA A 189 20.00 7.71 -2.08
CA ALA A 189 20.43 8.40 -3.30
C ALA A 189 20.89 7.41 -4.38
N ASP A 190 21.71 6.43 -4.02
CA ASP A 190 22.23 5.42 -4.94
C ASP A 190 21.10 4.51 -5.44
N PHE A 191 20.19 4.12 -4.54
CA PHE A 191 18.99 3.37 -4.89
C PHE A 191 18.15 4.09 -5.95
N VAL A 192 17.84 5.37 -5.70
CA VAL A 192 17.04 6.18 -6.63
C VAL A 192 17.75 6.38 -7.96
N ALA A 193 19.07 6.65 -7.94
CA ALA A 193 19.86 6.82 -9.16
C ALA A 193 19.88 5.56 -10.01
N PHE A 194 20.11 4.39 -9.41
CA PHE A 194 20.13 3.10 -10.10
C PHE A 194 18.80 2.78 -10.76
N TRP A 195 17.70 2.77 -9.97
CA TRP A 195 16.41 2.32 -10.47
C TRP A 195 15.74 3.29 -11.45
N ARG A 196 16.04 4.58 -11.38
CA ARG A 196 15.63 5.54 -12.41
C ARG A 196 16.32 5.34 -13.75
N GLY A 197 17.51 4.74 -13.75
CA GLY A 197 18.25 4.39 -14.97
C GLY A 197 17.73 3.13 -15.66
N VAL A 198 16.89 2.31 -15.00
CA VAL A 198 16.38 1.06 -15.56
C VAL A 198 15.16 1.32 -16.45
N ALA A 199 15.27 1.00 -17.73
CA ALA A 199 14.16 1.12 -18.67
C ALA A 199 12.96 0.27 -18.22
N GLY A 200 11.75 0.84 -18.29
CA GLY A 200 10.52 0.16 -17.89
C GLY A 200 10.12 0.32 -16.43
N VAL A 201 10.97 0.91 -15.57
CA VAL A 201 10.57 1.37 -14.23
C VAL A 201 9.83 2.68 -14.37
N ASP A 202 8.57 2.72 -13.90
CA ASP A 202 7.74 3.93 -13.99
C ASP A 202 7.89 4.83 -12.77
N GLN A 203 8.14 4.24 -11.59
CA GLN A 203 8.27 5.00 -10.34
C GLN A 203 9.29 4.33 -9.39
N VAL A 204 10.09 5.17 -8.76
CA VAL A 204 10.92 4.77 -7.61
C VAL A 204 10.34 5.41 -6.37
N ARG A 205 10.00 4.58 -5.38
CA ARG A 205 9.32 5.02 -4.14
C ARG A 205 10.19 4.73 -2.94
N ILE A 206 10.36 5.73 -2.10
CA ILE A 206 10.93 5.56 -0.75
C ILE A 206 9.78 5.67 0.25
N LYS A 207 9.62 4.65 1.07
CA LYS A 207 8.60 4.57 2.10
C LYS A 207 9.27 4.49 3.47
N GLU A 208 8.68 5.12 4.48
CA GLU A 208 9.11 4.93 5.87
C GLU A 208 8.58 3.60 6.42
N ASP A 209 9.25 3.06 7.44
CA ASP A 209 8.69 1.91 8.16
C ASP A 209 7.48 2.33 8.99
N GLU A 210 6.33 1.78 8.67
CA GLU A 210 5.06 2.04 9.35
C GLU A 210 4.56 0.80 10.12
N THR A 211 5.41 -0.22 10.29
CA THR A 211 4.97 -1.50 10.90
C THR A 211 5.12 -1.54 12.42
N ASN A 212 5.84 -0.59 13.02
CA ASN A 212 6.23 -0.57 14.43
C ASN A 212 7.10 -1.77 14.88
N VAL A 213 7.46 -2.69 13.98
CA VAL A 213 8.30 -3.85 14.32
C VAL A 213 9.71 -3.42 14.67
N MET A 214 10.30 -2.51 13.86
CA MET A 214 11.65 -1.97 14.09
C MET A 214 11.65 -0.79 15.07
N HIS A 215 10.51 -0.12 15.21
CA HIS A 215 10.33 1.07 16.07
C HIS A 215 9.08 0.92 16.94
N PRO A 216 9.08 0.01 17.94
CA PRO A 216 7.89 -0.33 18.73
C PRO A 216 7.33 0.85 19.54
N ASP A 217 8.13 1.89 19.78
CA ASP A 217 7.75 3.10 20.51
C ASP A 217 7.23 4.23 19.59
N ALA A 218 7.31 4.07 18.27
CA ALA A 218 6.78 5.05 17.33
C ALA A 218 5.26 5.14 17.46
N ARG A 219 4.74 6.34 17.77
CA ARG A 219 3.31 6.58 18.03
C ARG A 219 2.88 7.94 17.54
N HIS A 220 1.58 8.08 17.30
CA HIS A 220 0.96 9.37 17.13
C HIS A 220 0.94 10.17 18.44
N THR A 221 1.10 11.46 18.30
CA THR A 221 0.84 12.45 19.39
C THR A 221 -0.63 12.87 19.37
N ALA A 222 -1.09 13.55 20.42
CA ALA A 222 -2.45 14.10 20.45
C ALA A 222 -2.71 15.06 19.27
N ASP A 223 -1.68 15.74 18.78
CA ASP A 223 -1.78 16.66 17.65
C ASP A 223 -2.02 15.96 16.31
N ASP A 224 -1.58 14.71 16.16
CA ASP A 224 -1.78 13.92 14.94
C ASP A 224 -3.26 13.51 14.77
N TRP A 225 -4.02 13.43 15.88
CA TRP A 225 -5.44 13.08 15.89
C TRP A 225 -6.41 14.23 15.62
N LYS A 226 -5.93 15.40 15.20
CA LYS A 226 -6.79 16.53 14.80
C LYS A 226 -7.72 16.19 13.65
N HIS A 227 -7.34 15.22 12.84
CA HIS A 227 -8.14 14.74 11.73
C HIS A 227 -8.45 13.25 11.87
N PRO A 228 -9.68 12.83 11.53
CA PRO A 228 -10.02 11.41 11.59
C PRO A 228 -9.24 10.61 10.55
N CYS A 229 -8.82 9.41 10.92
CA CYS A 229 -8.10 8.50 10.04
C CYS A 229 -9.01 8.11 8.85
N HIS A 230 -8.53 8.31 7.63
CA HIS A 230 -9.29 8.07 6.40
C HIS A 230 -9.63 6.60 6.16
N TYR A 231 -8.85 5.67 6.69
CA TYR A 231 -9.11 4.24 6.57
C TYR A 231 -10.52 3.86 7.04
N LEU A 232 -11.02 4.49 8.09
CA LEU A 232 -12.33 4.18 8.65
C LEU A 232 -13.51 4.67 7.80
N TRP A 233 -13.29 5.55 6.81
CA TRP A 233 -14.34 6.07 5.92
C TRP A 233 -14.17 5.70 4.46
N ARG A 234 -12.92 5.50 4.02
CA ARG A 234 -12.59 5.28 2.61
C ARG A 234 -12.11 3.85 2.34
N GLY A 235 -11.50 3.22 3.33
CA GLY A 235 -10.65 2.04 3.19
C GLY A 235 -9.19 2.44 2.93
N PRO A 236 -8.31 1.47 2.62
CA PRO A 236 -8.66 0.05 2.41
C PRO A 236 -9.04 -0.70 3.69
N MET A 237 -10.07 -1.54 3.61
CA MET A 237 -10.25 -2.63 4.56
C MET A 237 -9.24 -3.74 4.26
N TYR A 238 -8.83 -4.46 5.29
CA TYR A 238 -7.93 -5.59 5.15
C TYR A 238 -8.71 -6.90 5.33
N VAL A 239 -8.65 -7.77 4.34
CA VAL A 239 -9.26 -9.10 4.36
C VAL A 239 -8.15 -10.14 4.38
N LYS A 240 -8.10 -10.91 5.44
CA LYS A 240 -7.10 -11.94 5.66
C LYS A 240 -7.47 -13.24 4.92
N GLN A 241 -6.48 -14.11 4.70
CA GLN A 241 -6.64 -15.34 3.93
C GLN A 241 -7.68 -16.33 4.51
N ASN A 242 -8.03 -16.21 5.79
CA ASN A 242 -9.09 -17.01 6.43
C ASN A 242 -10.48 -16.35 6.42
N GLY A 243 -10.61 -15.19 5.77
CA GLY A 243 -11.85 -14.44 5.67
C GLY A 243 -12.07 -13.39 6.78
N ASP A 244 -11.21 -13.32 7.79
CA ASP A 244 -11.29 -12.27 8.81
C ASP A 244 -11.09 -10.88 8.18
N VAL A 245 -11.92 -9.92 8.60
CA VAL A 245 -11.91 -8.56 8.06
C VAL A 245 -11.50 -7.58 9.15
N TYR A 246 -10.53 -6.74 8.84
CA TYR A 246 -9.99 -5.71 9.73
C TYR A 246 -10.29 -4.31 9.19
N PRO A 247 -10.40 -3.28 10.06
CA PRO A 247 -10.69 -1.91 9.64
C PRO A 247 -9.58 -1.29 8.79
N CYS A 248 -8.34 -1.75 8.94
CA CYS A 248 -7.16 -1.31 8.19
C CYS A 248 -6.02 -2.34 8.34
N CYS A 249 -4.96 -2.18 7.56
CA CYS A 249 -3.78 -3.05 7.65
C CYS A 249 -3.06 -2.94 9.01
N GLN A 250 -3.02 -1.76 9.63
CA GLN A 250 -2.37 -1.57 10.93
C GLN A 250 -3.09 -2.32 12.04
N SER A 251 -4.42 -2.38 12.01
CA SER A 251 -5.17 -3.16 13.00
C SER A 251 -4.72 -4.62 13.04
N TYR A 252 -4.57 -5.22 11.84
CA TYR A 252 -4.05 -6.58 11.75
C TYR A 252 -2.58 -6.67 12.21
N MET A 253 -1.72 -5.75 11.77
CA MET A 253 -0.29 -5.76 12.11
C MET A 253 -0.01 -5.54 13.61
N LEU A 254 -0.93 -4.89 14.33
CA LEU A 254 -0.85 -4.59 15.76
C LEU A 254 -1.69 -5.55 16.63
N ASP A 255 -2.03 -6.74 16.14
CA ASP A 255 -2.83 -7.76 16.81
C ASP A 255 -4.22 -7.27 17.25
N GLY A 256 -4.84 -6.37 16.48
CA GLY A 256 -6.23 -5.99 16.68
C GLY A 256 -7.19 -7.14 16.39
N ALA A 257 -8.37 -7.12 17.01
CA ALA A 257 -9.41 -8.08 16.70
C ALA A 257 -10.04 -7.82 15.33
N PRO A 258 -10.47 -8.86 14.59
CA PRO A 258 -11.26 -8.69 13.38
C PRO A 258 -12.62 -8.05 13.69
N LEU A 259 -13.18 -7.34 12.72
CA LEU A 259 -14.53 -6.78 12.78
C LEU A 259 -15.62 -7.83 12.56
N GLY A 260 -15.29 -8.92 11.89
CA GLY A 260 -16.13 -10.03 11.50
C GLY A 260 -15.41 -10.90 10.47
N ASN A 261 -16.10 -11.90 9.93
CA ASN A 261 -15.56 -12.80 8.91
C ASN A 261 -16.46 -12.81 7.68
N ILE A 262 -15.86 -12.56 6.49
CA ILE A 262 -16.62 -12.48 5.23
C ILE A 262 -17.25 -13.82 4.81
N ALA A 263 -16.78 -14.94 5.31
CA ALA A 263 -17.42 -16.24 5.07
C ALA A 263 -18.76 -16.38 5.82
N GLU A 264 -18.97 -15.61 6.89
CA GLU A 264 -20.12 -15.71 7.77
C GLU A 264 -21.09 -14.55 7.61
N GLU A 265 -20.56 -13.34 7.41
CA GLU A 265 -21.33 -12.08 7.38
C GLU A 265 -21.18 -11.34 6.07
N ALA A 266 -22.17 -10.51 5.71
CA ALA A 266 -22.07 -9.61 4.57
C ALA A 266 -21.06 -8.46 4.84
N LEU A 267 -20.32 -8.08 3.82
CA LEU A 267 -19.30 -7.03 3.90
C LEU A 267 -19.86 -5.69 4.41
N GLU A 268 -21.09 -5.34 4.03
CA GLU A 268 -21.78 -4.12 4.49
C GLU A 268 -22.05 -4.16 6.00
N SER A 269 -22.43 -5.33 6.54
CA SER A 269 -22.64 -5.53 7.97
C SER A 269 -21.33 -5.37 8.73
N ILE A 270 -20.25 -5.99 8.26
CA ILE A 270 -18.92 -5.88 8.86
C ILE A 270 -18.43 -4.41 8.82
N TRP A 271 -18.58 -3.72 7.66
CA TRP A 271 -18.20 -2.32 7.49
C TRP A 271 -18.95 -1.36 8.41
N ASN A 272 -20.16 -1.72 8.83
CA ASN A 272 -20.98 -0.96 9.75
C ASN A 272 -21.20 -1.68 11.10
N SER A 273 -20.33 -2.62 11.46
CA SER A 273 -20.37 -3.29 12.77
C SER A 273 -20.32 -2.28 13.93
N GLY A 274 -20.79 -2.68 15.09
CA GLY A 274 -20.76 -1.83 16.30
C GLY A 274 -19.36 -1.34 16.62
N GLU A 275 -18.35 -2.20 16.46
CA GLU A 275 -16.95 -1.85 16.69
C GLU A 275 -16.45 -0.80 15.67
N MET A 276 -16.75 -0.96 14.38
CA MET A 276 -16.39 0.02 13.37
C MET A 276 -17.05 1.39 13.62
N GLN A 277 -18.31 1.39 14.07
CA GLN A 277 -19.00 2.62 14.45
C GLN A 277 -18.36 3.26 15.69
N ARG A 278 -17.98 2.47 16.69
CA ARG A 278 -17.26 2.94 17.88
C ARG A 278 -15.92 3.58 17.48
N MET A 279 -15.16 2.95 16.61
CA MET A 279 -13.89 3.50 16.09
C MET A 279 -14.11 4.83 15.37
N ARG A 280 -15.10 4.90 14.47
CA ARG A 280 -15.44 6.17 13.77
C ARG A 280 -15.85 7.25 14.76
N GLN A 281 -16.65 6.93 15.78
CA GLN A 281 -17.06 7.88 16.81
C GLN A 281 -15.87 8.44 17.59
N ALA A 282 -14.94 7.61 18.00
CA ALA A 282 -13.72 8.05 18.69
C ALA A 282 -12.87 8.97 17.81
N HIS A 283 -12.65 8.60 16.55
CA HIS A 283 -11.93 9.45 15.60
C HIS A 283 -12.67 10.77 15.29
N ALA A 284 -13.99 10.72 15.17
CA ALA A 284 -14.82 11.91 14.91
C ALA A 284 -14.76 12.93 16.05
N SER A 285 -14.58 12.46 17.29
CA SER A 285 -14.51 13.28 18.50
C SER A 285 -13.07 13.58 18.96
N GLY A 286 -12.04 13.24 18.17
CA GLY A 286 -10.64 13.49 18.52
C GLY A 286 -10.09 12.56 19.64
N ARG A 287 -10.78 11.47 19.94
CA ARG A 287 -10.43 10.49 20.99
C ARG A 287 -9.85 9.20 20.42
N ALA A 288 -9.26 9.25 19.24
CA ALA A 288 -8.67 8.08 18.57
C ALA A 288 -7.63 7.35 19.43
N GLY A 289 -6.87 8.09 20.25
CA GLY A 289 -5.91 7.52 21.20
C GLY A 289 -6.50 6.65 22.30
N GLU A 290 -7.83 6.65 22.51
CA GLU A 290 -8.51 5.73 23.41
C GLU A 290 -8.67 4.30 22.81
N ILE A 291 -8.43 4.16 21.51
CA ILE A 291 -8.45 2.87 20.83
C ILE A 291 -7.02 2.33 20.83
N ASP A 292 -6.78 1.20 21.49
CA ASP A 292 -5.45 0.64 21.72
C ASP A 292 -4.61 0.53 20.43
N ILE A 293 -5.18 -0.04 19.37
CA ILE A 293 -4.48 -0.17 18.09
C ILE A 293 -4.16 1.19 17.43
N CYS A 294 -5.04 2.20 17.61
CA CYS A 294 -4.81 3.52 17.07
C CYS A 294 -3.77 4.29 17.90
N ALA A 295 -3.78 4.11 19.23
CA ALA A 295 -2.78 4.70 20.13
C ALA A 295 -1.35 4.21 19.82
N ARG A 296 -1.22 2.97 19.32
CA ARG A 296 0.06 2.35 18.93
C ARG A 296 0.41 2.56 17.45
N CYS A 297 -0.50 3.11 16.66
CA CYS A 297 -0.32 3.28 15.21
C CYS A 297 0.68 4.39 14.89
N CYS A 298 1.48 4.20 13.83
CA CYS A 298 2.42 5.20 13.31
C CYS A 298 2.14 5.60 11.86
N THR A 299 1.02 5.14 11.28
CA THR A 299 0.66 5.46 9.88
C THR A 299 0.35 6.93 9.69
N THR A 300 0.91 7.53 8.66
CA THR A 300 0.66 8.93 8.32
C THR A 300 -0.83 9.22 8.09
N ILE A 301 -1.37 10.22 8.79
CA ILE A 301 -2.74 10.68 8.62
C ILE A 301 -2.73 11.88 7.65
N PRO A 302 -3.27 11.73 6.43
CA PRO A 302 -3.28 12.80 5.45
C PRO A 302 -4.26 13.91 5.85
N HIS A 303 -3.94 15.14 5.42
CA HIS A 303 -4.85 16.26 5.58
C HIS A 303 -6.20 15.99 4.90
N PRO A 304 -7.36 16.39 5.48
CA PRO A 304 -8.70 16.12 4.95
C PRO A 304 -8.90 16.53 3.48
N ALA A 305 -8.23 17.59 3.03
CA ALA A 305 -8.28 18.00 1.62
C ALA A 305 -7.70 16.93 0.66
N LEU A 306 -6.67 16.21 1.09
CA LEU A 306 -6.08 15.11 0.29
C LEU A 306 -7.03 13.91 0.27
N VAL A 307 -7.67 13.61 1.40
CA VAL A 307 -8.70 12.55 1.49
C VAL A 307 -9.87 12.90 0.57
N ALA A 308 -10.38 14.14 0.64
CA ALA A 308 -11.45 14.62 -0.24
C ALA A 308 -11.04 14.55 -1.72
N GLY A 309 -9.85 15.01 -2.08
CA GLY A 309 -9.31 14.93 -3.43
C GLY A 309 -9.25 13.49 -3.93
N SER A 310 -8.82 12.53 -3.10
CA SER A 310 -8.76 11.13 -3.46
C SER A 310 -10.13 10.48 -3.71
N LEU A 311 -11.20 11.02 -3.12
CA LEU A 311 -12.58 10.56 -3.32
C LEU A 311 -13.29 11.29 -4.48
N LEU A 312 -12.90 12.54 -4.79
CA LEU A 312 -13.46 13.30 -5.91
C LEU A 312 -12.94 12.81 -7.27
N PHE A 313 -11.65 12.47 -7.34
CA PHE A 313 -11.01 12.08 -8.58
C PHE A 313 -10.94 10.56 -8.71
N HIS A 314 -11.16 10.05 -9.91
CA HIS A 314 -11.06 8.61 -10.19
C HIS A 314 -9.61 8.13 -9.95
N GLY A 315 -9.46 7.00 -9.26
CA GLY A 315 -8.15 6.46 -8.84
C GLY A 315 -7.13 6.28 -9.98
N LYS A 316 -7.58 5.92 -11.20
CA LYS A 316 -6.69 5.85 -12.39
C LYS A 316 -6.13 7.23 -12.77
N THR A 317 -6.96 8.27 -12.71
CA THR A 317 -6.54 9.66 -13.01
C THR A 317 -5.57 10.16 -11.96
N VAL A 318 -5.87 9.93 -10.68
CA VAL A 318 -4.97 10.31 -9.57
C VAL A 318 -3.63 9.60 -9.71
N ARG A 319 -3.60 8.29 -9.99
CA ARG A 319 -2.35 7.55 -10.16
C ARG A 319 -1.49 8.05 -11.31
N ARG A 320 -2.11 8.42 -12.45
CA ARG A 320 -1.39 9.01 -13.60
C ARG A 320 -0.82 10.39 -13.29
N LEU A 321 -1.52 11.16 -12.47
CA LEU A 321 -1.12 12.51 -12.07
C LEU A 321 -0.23 12.50 -10.82
N LEU A 322 -0.23 11.41 -10.04
CA LEU A 322 0.49 11.33 -8.77
C LEU A 322 1.98 11.69 -8.90
N PRO A 323 2.73 11.21 -9.90
CA PRO A 323 4.12 11.60 -10.08
C PRO A 323 4.30 13.11 -10.31
N ALA A 324 3.39 13.74 -11.06
CA ALA A 324 3.41 15.18 -11.28
C ALA A 324 2.96 15.97 -10.03
N ILE A 325 1.97 15.45 -9.31
CA ILE A 325 1.47 16.01 -8.04
C ILE A 325 2.55 15.88 -6.95
N GLU A 326 3.18 14.73 -6.82
CA GLU A 326 4.30 14.51 -5.90
C GLU A 326 5.44 15.48 -6.22
N ARG A 327 5.83 15.58 -7.50
CA ARG A 327 6.85 16.54 -7.94
C ARG A 327 6.47 17.98 -7.59
N PHE A 328 5.23 18.41 -7.84
CA PHE A 328 4.74 19.74 -7.49
C PHE A 328 4.70 19.95 -5.97
N ILE A 329 4.24 18.98 -5.21
CA ILE A 329 4.18 19.01 -3.73
C ILE A 329 5.60 19.13 -3.16
N TYR A 330 6.57 18.34 -3.65
CA TYR A 330 7.97 18.39 -3.17
C TYR A 330 8.65 19.71 -3.48
N PHE A 331 8.34 20.36 -4.61
CA PHE A 331 8.94 21.67 -4.97
C PHE A 331 8.37 22.86 -4.19
N THR A 332 7.17 22.77 -3.61
CA THR A 332 6.46 23.94 -3.07
C THR A 332 6.55 24.12 -1.55
N LYS A 333 7.34 23.31 -0.81
CA LYS A 333 7.36 23.28 0.66
C LYS A 333 5.96 23.06 1.30
N LEU A 334 4.96 22.71 0.50
CA LEU A 334 3.60 22.39 0.94
C LEU A 334 3.50 21.09 1.78
N PRO A 335 4.40 20.09 1.61
CA PRO A 335 4.28 18.79 2.29
C PRO A 335 4.23 18.91 3.81
N GLY A 336 5.05 19.76 4.41
CA GLY A 336 5.09 19.96 5.87
C GLY A 336 3.78 20.51 6.46
N LYS A 337 2.91 21.11 5.62
CA LYS A 337 1.57 21.58 6.03
C LYS A 337 0.46 20.58 5.72
N LEU A 338 0.60 19.76 4.70
CA LEU A 338 -0.43 18.84 4.22
C LEU A 338 -0.20 17.38 4.67
N LEU A 339 1.04 17.00 4.88
CA LEU A 339 1.44 15.68 5.36
C LEU A 339 2.23 15.89 6.65
N ARG A 340 1.63 15.69 7.80
CA ARG A 340 2.35 15.67 9.08
C ARG A 340 2.75 14.23 9.38
N PRO A 341 4.05 13.89 9.30
CA PRO A 341 4.53 12.64 9.86
C PRO A 341 4.39 12.67 11.39
N PRO A 342 4.20 11.51 12.04
CA PRO A 342 4.26 11.41 13.49
C PRO A 342 5.57 12.03 14.03
N ALA A 343 5.53 12.70 15.19
CA ALA A 343 6.69 13.41 15.76
C ALA A 343 7.90 12.49 15.99
N ALA A 344 7.69 11.18 16.20
CA ALA A 344 8.75 10.19 16.35
C ALA A 344 9.53 9.92 15.03
N VAL A 345 9.09 10.45 13.90
CA VAL A 345 9.70 10.27 12.57
C VAL A 345 10.34 11.57 12.08
N ALA A 346 10.75 12.46 12.98
CA ALA A 346 11.33 13.78 12.69
C ALA A 346 12.65 13.77 11.87
N VAL A 347 13.18 12.61 11.49
CA VAL A 347 14.35 12.45 10.57
C VAL A 347 13.99 12.80 9.11
N ARG A 348 12.74 13.22 8.82
CA ARG A 348 12.19 13.36 7.45
C ARG A 348 12.52 14.66 6.72
N GLN A 349 13.06 15.68 7.36
CA GLN A 349 13.28 16.98 6.69
C GLN A 349 14.43 16.95 5.67
N ASP A 350 15.35 16.01 5.78
CA ASP A 350 16.54 15.93 4.94
C ASP A 350 16.26 15.36 3.52
N LEU A 351 15.16 14.62 3.32
CA LEU A 351 14.82 14.02 2.02
C LEU A 351 14.41 15.05 0.95
N VAL A 352 13.85 16.17 1.35
CA VAL A 352 13.49 17.27 0.43
C VAL A 352 14.77 17.91 -0.14
N GLN A 353 15.83 17.96 0.65
CA GLN A 353 17.12 18.53 0.25
C GLN A 353 17.89 17.63 -0.74
N ILE A 354 17.87 16.31 -0.54
CA ILE A 354 18.53 15.35 -1.45
C ILE A 354 17.95 15.37 -2.86
N HIS A 355 16.64 15.63 -3.02
CA HIS A 355 16.01 15.75 -4.34
C HIS A 355 16.40 17.03 -5.07
N SER A 356 16.63 18.14 -4.37
CA SER A 356 17.06 19.39 -4.96
C SER A 356 18.55 19.39 -5.34
N GLU A 357 19.42 18.83 -4.52
CA GLU A 357 20.85 18.77 -4.77
C GLU A 357 21.25 17.79 -5.89
N GLY A 358 20.51 16.66 -6.02
CA GLY A 358 20.74 15.69 -7.10
C GLY A 358 20.40 16.22 -8.48
N GLN A 359 19.46 17.17 -8.61
CA GLN A 359 19.08 17.77 -9.89
C GLN A 359 19.98 18.95 -10.30
N GLU A 360 20.54 19.68 -9.36
CA GLU A 360 21.54 20.73 -9.70
C GLU A 360 22.84 20.13 -10.24
N LYS A 361 23.24 18.95 -9.76
CA LYS A 361 24.45 18.26 -10.29
C LYS A 361 24.23 17.59 -11.65
N ALA A 362 23.01 17.14 -11.96
CA ALA A 362 22.70 16.53 -13.26
C ALA A 362 22.48 17.56 -14.39
N GLY A 363 22.23 18.82 -14.05
CA GLY A 363 22.02 19.91 -15.02
C GLY A 363 23.26 20.63 -15.51
N ARG A 364 24.44 20.37 -14.94
CA ARG A 364 25.73 20.93 -15.36
C ARG A 364 26.57 19.88 -16.08
N ALA A 365 26.23 19.59 -17.35
CA ALA A 365 27.20 19.03 -18.26
C ALA A 365 28.26 20.10 -18.59
N PRO A 366 29.56 19.79 -18.59
CA PRO A 366 30.57 20.76 -18.94
C PRO A 366 30.43 21.08 -20.44
N GLY A 367 30.03 22.33 -20.72
CA GLY A 367 30.09 22.87 -22.05
C GLY A 367 31.55 22.95 -22.51
N LYS A 368 31.79 22.49 -23.71
CA LYS A 368 33.02 22.80 -24.48
C LYS A 368 33.01 24.26 -24.88
#